data_5c1a999e2f66f6ca7b0b48bf76d661e6
#
_entry.id   5c1a999e2f66f6ca7b0b48bf76d661e6
#
_cell.length_a   1.000
_cell.length_b   1.000
_cell.length_c   1.000
_cell.angle_alpha   90.00
_cell.angle_beta   90.00
_cell.angle_gamma   90.00
#
_symmetry.space_group_name_H-M   'P 1'
#
loop_
_entity.id
_entity.type
_entity.pdbx_description
1 polymer ?
#
loop_
_entity_poly.entity_id
_entity_poly.type
_entity_poly.pdbx_seq_one_letter_code
_entity_poly.pdbx_strand_id
1 'polypeptide(L)'
;FNVTNVSAGTMVYGPNGEILIYNLDSTTRTLACWNSSVVLGQNQQKTGNINGSTSYSWNTTVTNLPSGSWSIERVFYNDVMVLTQGSLGTRSSSSQPIVSTGGANITVLSTKENTKGTIVWTKHFDPPTGDINRQIGAIDPINRILVFRDKETLNLWGYNLDNGNFVWGPTQLSNSGFSYFHNSMYTYYAYGNLYTAGMDGVVRAFSITNGSLIWSYGNGGEGNSTYSGLQNPFGHN
;
A
#
# COMPACT_ATOMS: atom_id res chain seq x y z
N PHE A 1 -28.71 13.63 -7.82
CA PHE A 1 -28.30 14.36 -6.60
C PHE A 1 -26.79 14.38 -6.45
N ASN A 2 -26.28 15.38 -5.75
CA ASN A 2 -24.85 15.48 -5.43
C ASN A 2 -24.66 15.37 -3.91
N VAL A 3 -23.60 14.68 -3.50
CA VAL A 3 -23.17 14.71 -2.10
C VAL A 3 -22.01 15.70 -1.98
N THR A 4 -22.15 16.67 -1.10
CA THR A 4 -21.17 17.71 -0.84
C THR A 4 -20.55 17.54 0.56
N ASN A 5 -19.41 18.19 0.80
CA ASN A 5 -18.73 18.18 2.10
C ASN A 5 -18.36 16.77 2.61
N VAL A 6 -17.94 15.92 1.70
CA VAL A 6 -17.39 14.60 2.05
C VAL A 6 -15.96 14.78 2.51
N SER A 7 -15.59 14.22 3.65
CA SER A 7 -14.21 14.26 4.15
C SER A 7 -13.26 13.55 3.20
N ALA A 8 -12.08 14.12 2.99
CA ALA A 8 -11.00 13.43 2.30
C ALA A 8 -10.51 12.24 3.15
N GLY A 9 -10.13 11.14 2.51
CA GLY A 9 -9.61 9.96 3.22
C GLY A 9 -9.39 8.79 2.27
N THR A 10 -9.09 7.63 2.83
CA THR A 10 -8.88 6.40 2.07
C THR A 10 -10.21 5.73 1.77
N MET A 11 -10.53 5.63 0.48
CA MET A 11 -11.79 5.07 0.01
C MET A 11 -11.67 3.55 -0.21
N VAL A 12 -12.69 2.84 0.26
CA VAL A 12 -12.91 1.42 -0.05
C VAL A 12 -14.40 1.18 -0.30
N TYR A 13 -14.73 0.04 -0.91
CA TYR A 13 -16.13 -0.38 -1.08
C TYR A 13 -16.52 -1.35 0.03
N GLY A 14 -17.70 -1.14 0.57
CA GLY A 14 -18.33 -2.08 1.49
C GLY A 14 -19.03 -3.24 0.76
N PRO A 15 -19.55 -4.22 1.50
CA PRO A 15 -20.09 -5.46 0.94
C PRO A 15 -21.34 -5.27 0.09
N ASN A 16 -22.09 -4.18 0.28
CA ASN A 16 -23.30 -3.88 -0.49
C ASN A 16 -23.06 -2.80 -1.57
N GLY A 17 -21.79 -2.52 -1.88
CA GLY A 17 -21.40 -1.50 -2.86
C GLY A 17 -21.38 -0.06 -2.31
N GLU A 18 -21.57 0.13 -1.02
CA GLU A 18 -21.43 1.44 -0.38
C GLU A 18 -20.00 1.94 -0.45
N ILE A 19 -19.84 3.25 -0.60
CA ILE A 19 -18.55 3.92 -0.52
C ILE A 19 -18.27 4.20 0.95
N LEU A 20 -17.14 3.70 1.44
CA LEU A 20 -16.61 3.94 2.77
C LEU A 20 -15.33 4.78 2.66
N ILE A 21 -15.24 5.86 3.44
CA ILE A 21 -14.04 6.70 3.49
C ILE A 21 -13.51 6.71 4.91
N TYR A 22 -12.31 6.17 5.08
CA TYR A 22 -11.63 6.14 6.36
C TYR A 22 -10.75 7.35 6.50
N ASN A 23 -10.88 8.03 7.64
CA ASN A 23 -10.10 9.21 7.99
C ASN A 23 -9.48 9.01 9.37
N LEU A 24 -8.19 9.32 9.49
CA LEU A 24 -7.46 9.31 10.75
C LEU A 24 -6.96 10.72 11.06
N ASP A 25 -7.47 11.31 12.11
CA ASP A 25 -6.86 12.49 12.69
C ASP A 25 -5.76 12.05 13.69
N SER A 26 -4.51 12.23 13.29
CA SER A 26 -3.36 11.83 14.09
C SER A 26 -3.21 12.67 15.37
N THR A 27 -3.74 13.89 15.40
CA THR A 27 -3.66 14.79 16.56
C THR A 27 -4.59 14.35 17.65
N THR A 28 -5.85 14.11 17.32
CA THR A 28 -6.87 13.64 18.26
C THR A 28 -6.89 12.12 18.39
N ARG A 29 -6.16 11.43 17.52
CA ARG A 29 -6.18 9.96 17.39
C ARG A 29 -7.56 9.41 17.10
N THR A 30 -8.37 10.18 16.40
CA THR A 30 -9.73 9.77 16.03
C THR A 30 -9.71 9.11 14.66
N LEU A 31 -10.15 7.86 14.62
CA LEU A 31 -10.42 7.13 13.40
C LEU A 31 -11.93 7.17 13.13
N ALA A 32 -12.31 7.59 11.95
CA ALA A 32 -13.71 7.69 11.54
C ALA A 32 -13.95 7.02 10.18
N CYS A 33 -15.12 6.46 10.00
CA CYS A 33 -15.57 5.88 8.74
C CYS A 33 -16.83 6.61 8.25
N TRP A 34 -16.68 7.40 7.22
CA TRP A 34 -17.78 7.98 6.46
C TRP A 34 -18.43 6.91 5.58
N ASN A 35 -19.75 6.95 5.43
CA ASN A 35 -20.49 5.91 4.71
C ASN A 35 -21.58 6.53 3.82
N SER A 36 -21.52 6.23 2.53
CA SER A 36 -22.51 6.72 1.55
C SER A 36 -23.94 6.25 1.85
N SER A 37 -24.12 5.09 2.46
CA SER A 37 -25.45 4.60 2.82
C SER A 37 -26.10 5.46 3.91
N VAL A 38 -25.32 6.06 4.82
CA VAL A 38 -25.85 7.00 5.82
C VAL A 38 -26.34 8.26 5.15
N VAL A 39 -25.59 8.81 4.20
CA VAL A 39 -26.01 9.98 3.41
C VAL A 39 -27.31 9.70 2.66
N LEU A 40 -27.38 8.56 1.98
CA LEU A 40 -28.53 8.17 1.19
C LEU A 40 -29.78 7.91 2.05
N GLY A 41 -29.59 7.44 3.28
CA GLY A 41 -30.66 7.24 4.24
C GLY A 41 -31.23 8.55 4.79
N GLN A 42 -30.49 9.64 4.81
CA GLN A 42 -30.93 10.96 5.28
C GLN A 42 -31.86 11.67 4.28
N ASN A 43 -31.77 11.34 3.00
CA ASN A 43 -32.60 11.96 1.98
C ASN A 43 -33.34 10.90 1.15
N GLN A 44 -34.56 10.59 1.56
CA GLN A 44 -35.39 9.57 0.90
C GLN A 44 -35.78 9.95 -0.52
N GLN A 45 -35.86 11.24 -0.83
CA GLN A 45 -36.24 11.73 -2.17
C GLN A 45 -35.07 11.71 -3.16
N LYS A 46 -33.82 11.63 -2.67
CA LYS A 46 -32.59 11.55 -3.47
C LYS A 46 -32.50 12.64 -4.55
N THR A 47 -32.90 13.86 -4.21
CA THR A 47 -32.89 15.01 -5.11
C THR A 47 -32.02 16.15 -4.56
N GLY A 48 -31.44 16.96 -5.44
CA GLY A 48 -30.64 18.13 -5.06
C GLY A 48 -29.30 17.83 -4.46
N ASN A 49 -28.83 18.70 -3.59
CA ASN A 49 -27.52 18.56 -2.89
C ASN A 49 -27.76 18.06 -1.47
N ILE A 50 -27.01 17.01 -1.10
CA ILE A 50 -27.04 16.42 0.23
C ILE A 50 -25.72 16.74 0.91
N ASN A 51 -25.77 17.27 2.13
CA ASN A 51 -24.57 17.52 2.93
C ASN A 51 -24.10 16.22 3.60
N GLY A 52 -22.92 15.73 3.20
CA GLY A 52 -22.32 14.51 3.73
C GLY A 52 -21.42 14.70 4.96
N SER A 53 -21.25 15.93 5.46
CA SER A 53 -20.26 16.22 6.50
C SER A 53 -20.42 15.45 7.82
N THR A 54 -21.62 14.96 8.12
CA THR A 54 -21.96 14.22 9.35
C THR A 54 -22.28 12.75 9.11
N SER A 55 -22.07 12.24 7.90
CA SER A 55 -22.53 10.91 7.49
C SER A 55 -21.51 9.83 7.83
N TYR A 56 -21.10 9.77 9.07
CA TYR A 56 -20.22 8.74 9.59
C TYR A 56 -21.03 7.55 10.11
N SER A 57 -20.63 6.34 9.74
CA SER A 57 -21.20 5.13 10.32
C SER A 57 -20.66 4.87 11.72
N TRP A 58 -19.42 5.30 11.98
CA TRP A 58 -18.79 5.21 13.28
C TRP A 58 -17.54 6.10 13.37
N ASN A 59 -17.14 6.40 14.60
CA ASN A 59 -15.83 6.92 14.95
C ASN A 59 -15.35 6.26 16.25
N THR A 60 -14.04 6.24 16.44
CA THR A 60 -13.41 5.70 17.64
C THR A 60 -12.07 6.36 17.88
N THR A 61 -11.62 6.36 19.13
CA THR A 61 -10.27 6.80 19.49
C THR A 61 -9.31 5.62 19.41
N VAL A 62 -8.21 5.77 18.66
CA VAL A 62 -7.13 4.78 18.60
C VAL A 62 -6.27 4.94 19.84
N THR A 63 -6.54 4.14 20.84
CA THR A 63 -5.81 4.16 22.10
C THR A 63 -4.36 3.72 21.89
N ASN A 64 -3.41 4.43 22.51
CA ASN A 64 -1.97 4.12 22.44
C ASN A 64 -1.32 4.25 21.05
N LEU A 65 -1.97 4.90 20.09
CA LEU A 65 -1.28 5.26 18.85
C LEU A 65 -0.13 6.21 19.20
N PRO A 66 1.12 5.91 18.79
CA PRO A 66 2.25 6.81 19.05
C PRO A 66 2.00 8.20 18.48
N SER A 67 2.59 9.22 19.11
CA SER A 67 2.47 10.60 18.64
C SER A 67 3.15 10.81 17.29
N GLY A 68 2.66 11.79 16.53
CA GLY A 68 3.18 12.17 15.22
C GLY A 68 2.17 11.98 14.09
N SER A 69 2.56 12.30 12.87
CA SER A 69 1.69 12.21 11.70
C SER A 69 1.68 10.79 11.15
N TRP A 70 0.51 10.22 11.03
CA TRP A 70 0.27 8.90 10.46
C TRP A 70 -0.47 9.02 9.14
N SER A 71 -0.08 8.20 8.18
CA SER A 71 -0.76 8.05 6.90
C SER A 71 -1.43 6.69 6.82
N ILE A 72 -2.62 6.64 6.22
CA ILE A 72 -3.30 5.38 5.92
C ILE A 72 -2.71 4.84 4.62
N GLU A 73 -2.00 3.73 4.70
CA GLU A 73 -1.41 3.06 3.54
C GLU A 73 -2.45 2.20 2.81
N ARG A 74 -3.20 1.42 3.57
CA ARG A 74 -4.23 0.52 3.04
C ARG A 74 -5.30 0.22 4.07
N VAL A 75 -6.51 0.07 3.61
CA VAL A 75 -7.66 -0.39 4.42
C VAL A 75 -8.26 -1.63 3.79
N PHE A 76 -8.55 -2.61 4.61
CA PHE A 76 -9.36 -3.78 4.26
C PHE A 76 -10.63 -3.76 5.11
N TYR A 77 -11.77 -3.79 4.44
CA TYR A 77 -13.07 -3.73 5.11
C TYR A 77 -13.24 -4.88 6.10
N ASN A 78 -13.68 -4.56 7.31
CA ASN A 78 -13.93 -5.51 8.39
C ASN A 78 -12.77 -6.49 8.69
N ASP A 79 -11.53 -6.01 8.53
CA ASP A 79 -10.32 -6.80 8.78
C ASP A 79 -9.25 -5.92 9.44
N VAL A 80 -8.36 -5.32 8.65
CA VAL A 80 -7.27 -4.49 9.15
C VAL A 80 -7.06 -3.24 8.32
N MET A 81 -6.39 -2.27 8.94
CA MET A 81 -5.86 -1.05 8.32
C MET A 81 -4.37 -0.96 8.61
N VAL A 82 -3.58 -0.64 7.62
CA VAL A 82 -2.14 -0.42 7.74
C VAL A 82 -1.85 1.07 7.75
N LEU A 83 -1.18 1.53 8.77
CA LEU A 83 -0.72 2.90 8.94
C LEU A 83 0.79 2.98 8.87
N THR A 84 1.31 4.09 8.35
CA THR A 84 2.73 4.38 8.28
C THR A 84 3.05 5.74 8.90
N GLN A 85 4.20 5.84 9.56
CA GLN A 85 4.79 7.07 10.07
C GLN A 85 6.28 7.07 9.77
N GLY A 86 6.79 8.16 9.22
CA GLY A 86 8.20 8.22 8.78
C GLY A 86 8.41 7.66 7.37
N SER A 87 9.64 7.35 7.03
CA SER A 87 10.03 6.90 5.70
C SER A 87 11.19 5.92 5.75
N LEU A 88 11.13 4.90 4.92
CA LEU A 88 12.20 3.89 4.76
C LEU A 88 13.23 4.27 3.68
N GLY A 89 13.35 5.54 3.35
CA GLY A 89 14.30 6.01 2.36
C GLY A 89 13.60 6.46 1.06
N THR A 90 12.86 7.55 1.10
CA THR A 90 12.29 8.18 -0.09
C THR A 90 13.15 9.35 -0.57
N ARG A 91 13.26 9.51 -1.86
CA ARG A 91 13.80 10.75 -2.44
C ARG A 91 12.76 11.85 -2.32
N SER A 92 13.19 13.01 -1.85
CA SER A 92 12.36 14.21 -1.90
C SER A 92 12.22 14.76 -3.32
N SER A 93 13.20 14.50 -4.19
CA SER A 93 13.17 14.82 -5.63
C SER A 93 14.14 13.91 -6.39
N SER A 94 14.02 13.85 -7.71
CA SER A 94 14.91 13.06 -8.57
C SER A 94 16.38 13.50 -8.54
N SER A 95 16.65 14.72 -8.11
CA SER A 95 17.99 15.34 -8.06
C SER A 95 18.64 15.27 -6.67
N GLN A 96 17.93 14.80 -5.64
CA GLN A 96 18.47 14.72 -4.30
C GLN A 96 18.91 13.28 -3.96
N PRO A 97 19.98 13.12 -3.17
CA PRO A 97 20.34 11.82 -2.63
C PRO A 97 19.20 11.24 -1.78
N ILE A 98 19.15 9.92 -1.68
CA ILE A 98 18.22 9.25 -0.79
C ILE A 98 18.65 9.58 0.63
N VAL A 99 17.79 10.30 1.34
CA VAL A 99 18.02 10.58 2.75
C VAL A 99 17.26 9.53 3.56
N SER A 100 18.00 8.67 4.22
CA SER A 100 17.43 7.81 5.25
C SER A 100 16.97 8.67 6.42
N THR A 101 15.69 8.67 6.69
CA THR A 101 15.07 9.56 7.69
C THR A 101 14.83 8.87 9.04
N GLY A 102 15.66 7.89 9.39
CA GLY A 102 15.53 7.20 10.67
C GLY A 102 14.51 6.06 10.69
N GLY A 103 14.07 5.60 9.52
CA GLY A 103 13.14 4.48 9.41
C GLY A 103 11.67 4.87 9.47
N ALA A 104 10.81 3.87 9.48
CA ALA A 104 9.37 4.04 9.56
C ALA A 104 8.76 3.17 10.66
N ASN A 105 7.77 3.72 11.32
CA ASN A 105 6.87 2.94 12.14
C ASN A 105 5.68 2.46 11.29
N ILE A 106 5.35 1.20 11.41
CA ILE A 106 4.15 0.62 10.83
C ILE A 106 3.25 0.18 11.96
N THR A 107 1.99 0.57 11.89
CA THR A 107 0.95 0.14 12.83
C THR A 107 -0.17 -0.53 12.05
N VAL A 108 -0.58 -1.68 12.49
CA VAL A 108 -1.78 -2.34 11.98
C VAL A 108 -2.89 -2.20 13.00
N LEU A 109 -4.02 -1.66 12.55
CA LEU A 109 -5.24 -1.51 13.32
C LEU A 109 -6.29 -2.50 12.87
N SER A 110 -7.13 -2.94 13.78
CA SER A 110 -8.35 -3.67 13.45
C SER A 110 -9.42 -2.73 12.90
N THR A 111 -10.08 -3.13 11.82
CA THR A 111 -11.33 -2.52 11.31
C THR A 111 -12.55 -3.41 11.54
N LYS A 112 -12.36 -4.54 12.23
CA LYS A 112 -13.44 -5.50 12.56
C LYS A 112 -14.47 -4.87 13.48
N GLU A 113 -15.72 -5.23 13.30
CA GLU A 113 -16.88 -4.58 13.95
C GLU A 113 -16.70 -4.37 15.47
N ASN A 114 -16.22 -5.38 16.18
CA ASN A 114 -16.12 -5.36 17.65
C ASN A 114 -14.79 -4.83 18.17
N THR A 115 -13.80 -4.56 17.29
CA THR A 115 -12.44 -4.17 17.68
C THR A 115 -11.90 -2.99 16.87
N LYS A 116 -12.78 -2.18 16.30
CA LYS A 116 -12.43 -0.99 15.49
C LYS A 116 -11.45 -0.10 16.23
N GLY A 117 -10.35 0.24 15.56
CA GLY A 117 -9.33 1.13 16.11
C GLY A 117 -8.39 0.49 17.14
N THR A 118 -8.55 -0.80 17.46
CA THR A 118 -7.60 -1.50 18.31
C THR A 118 -6.30 -1.75 17.55
N ILE A 119 -5.15 -1.43 18.17
CA ILE A 119 -3.83 -1.74 17.62
C ILE A 119 -3.63 -3.27 17.68
N VAL A 120 -3.38 -3.87 16.51
CA VAL A 120 -2.97 -5.27 16.41
C VAL A 120 -1.49 -5.39 16.73
N TRP A 121 -0.66 -4.54 16.11
CA TRP A 121 0.75 -4.37 16.43
C TRP A 121 1.27 -3.03 15.93
N THR A 122 2.37 -2.58 16.54
CA THR A 122 3.21 -1.47 16.08
C THR A 122 4.65 -1.92 16.05
N LYS A 123 5.38 -1.64 14.98
CA LYS A 123 6.79 -2.00 14.83
C LYS A 123 7.55 -0.91 14.10
N HIS A 124 8.76 -0.65 14.57
CA HIS A 124 9.74 0.16 13.88
C HIS A 124 10.50 -0.70 12.86
N PHE A 125 10.69 -0.16 11.67
CA PHE A 125 11.52 -0.75 10.63
C PHE A 125 12.64 0.22 10.32
N ASP A 126 13.87 -0.25 10.53
CA ASP A 126 15.06 0.51 10.19
C ASP A 126 15.15 0.72 8.69
N PRO A 127 15.70 1.84 8.23
CA PRO A 127 15.99 2.04 6.82
C PRO A 127 17.03 1.02 6.37
N PRO A 128 16.98 0.54 5.12
CA PRO A 128 18.04 -0.29 4.57
C PRO A 128 19.36 0.48 4.55
N THR A 129 20.48 -0.25 4.66
CA THR A 129 21.81 0.34 4.58
C THR A 129 22.11 0.79 3.15
N GLY A 130 22.76 1.94 2.99
CA GLY A 130 23.10 2.54 1.70
C GLY A 130 21.95 3.35 1.10
N ASP A 131 22.11 3.74 -0.16
CA ASP A 131 21.16 4.58 -0.90
C ASP A 131 20.02 3.72 -1.48
N ILE A 132 19.23 3.10 -0.60
CA ILE A 132 18.13 2.23 -0.98
C ILE A 132 16.79 2.87 -0.63
N ASN A 133 15.93 2.96 -1.63
CA ASN A 133 14.55 3.39 -1.47
C ASN A 133 13.63 2.18 -1.25
N ARG A 134 13.32 1.91 0.00
CA ARG A 134 12.36 0.88 0.39
C ARG A 134 10.96 1.45 0.50
N GLN A 135 9.99 0.72 -0.01
CA GLN A 135 8.58 1.10 0.02
C GLN A 135 7.71 -0.13 0.33
N ILE A 136 6.50 0.13 0.80
CA ILE A 136 5.46 -0.91 0.82
C ILE A 136 5.08 -1.20 -0.63
N GLY A 137 5.23 -2.44 -1.05
CA GLY A 137 4.92 -2.92 -2.39
C GLY A 137 3.49 -3.42 -2.52
N ALA A 138 3.17 -4.46 -1.77
CA ALA A 138 1.84 -5.08 -1.77
C ALA A 138 1.43 -5.47 -0.36
N ILE A 139 0.12 -5.56 -0.13
CA ILE A 139 -0.45 -6.08 1.12
C ILE A 139 -1.53 -7.08 0.73
N ASP A 140 -1.36 -8.32 1.16
CA ASP A 140 -2.30 -9.41 0.95
C ASP A 140 -3.06 -9.73 2.24
N PRO A 141 -4.34 -9.36 2.31
CA PRO A 141 -5.14 -9.65 3.50
C PRO A 141 -5.53 -11.13 3.62
N ILE A 142 -5.48 -11.89 2.51
CA ILE A 142 -5.89 -13.30 2.49
C ILE A 142 -4.76 -14.17 3.06
N ASN A 143 -3.54 -14.03 2.50
CA ASN A 143 -2.37 -14.79 2.94
C ASN A 143 -1.63 -14.09 4.11
N ARG A 144 -2.13 -12.96 4.56
CA ARG A 144 -1.61 -12.19 5.71
C ARG A 144 -0.15 -11.77 5.54
N ILE A 145 0.20 -11.25 4.36
CA ILE A 145 1.55 -10.80 4.02
C ILE A 145 1.58 -9.32 3.66
N LEU A 146 2.50 -8.59 4.28
CA LEU A 146 2.95 -7.25 3.93
C LEU A 146 4.26 -7.38 3.18
N VAL A 147 4.37 -6.81 1.98
CA VAL A 147 5.57 -6.88 1.16
C VAL A 147 6.27 -5.54 1.11
N PHE A 148 7.56 -5.50 1.44
CA PHE A 148 8.44 -4.40 1.09
C PHE A 148 9.13 -4.67 -0.25
N ARG A 149 9.45 -3.60 -0.95
CA ARG A 149 10.30 -3.61 -2.15
C ARG A 149 11.42 -2.60 -2.02
N ASP A 150 12.60 -2.99 -2.46
CA ASP A 150 13.76 -2.13 -2.56
C ASP A 150 13.99 -1.77 -4.03
N LYS A 151 13.99 -0.48 -4.34
CA LYS A 151 14.05 -0.01 -5.71
C LYS A 151 15.41 -0.30 -6.35
N GLU A 152 16.49 0.00 -5.65
CA GLU A 152 17.84 -0.05 -6.20
C GLU A 152 18.40 -1.47 -6.27
N THR A 153 18.04 -2.32 -5.33
CA THR A 153 18.47 -3.73 -5.29
C THR A 153 17.47 -4.69 -5.90
N LEU A 154 16.25 -4.21 -6.20
CA LEU A 154 15.14 -5.00 -6.72
C LEU A 154 14.74 -6.16 -5.80
N ASN A 155 15.01 -6.04 -4.53
CA ASN A 155 14.65 -7.05 -3.54
C ASN A 155 13.20 -6.90 -3.10
N LEU A 156 12.56 -8.03 -2.85
CA LEU A 156 11.28 -8.12 -2.15
C LEU A 156 11.47 -8.81 -0.81
N TRP A 157 10.65 -8.40 0.16
CA TRP A 157 10.70 -8.86 1.53
C TRP A 157 9.28 -9.05 2.04
N GLY A 158 8.96 -10.22 2.57
CA GLY A 158 7.64 -10.54 3.12
C GLY A 158 7.62 -10.52 4.63
N TYR A 159 6.62 -9.86 5.19
CA TYR A 159 6.36 -9.77 6.62
C TYR A 159 4.93 -10.22 6.93
N ASN A 160 4.73 -10.82 8.05
CA ASN A 160 3.40 -11.26 8.49
C ASN A 160 2.54 -10.05 8.87
N LEU A 161 1.34 -9.96 8.29
CA LEU A 161 0.41 -8.85 8.50
C LEU A 161 -0.19 -8.83 9.90
N ASP A 162 -0.24 -9.97 10.60
CA ASP A 162 -0.87 -10.07 11.92
C ASP A 162 0.07 -9.73 13.08
N ASN A 163 1.40 -9.76 12.86
CA ASN A 163 2.37 -9.52 13.94
C ASN A 163 3.64 -8.75 13.52
N GLY A 164 3.78 -8.42 12.22
CA GLY A 164 4.94 -7.69 11.70
C GLY A 164 6.24 -8.50 11.69
N ASN A 165 6.21 -9.81 11.88
CA ASN A 165 7.41 -10.63 11.86
C ASN A 165 7.86 -10.94 10.42
N PHE A 166 9.18 -11.02 10.24
CA PHE A 166 9.77 -11.42 8.99
C PHE A 166 9.33 -12.85 8.61
N VAL A 167 9.01 -13.04 7.32
CA VAL A 167 8.60 -14.34 6.77
C VAL A 167 9.57 -14.83 5.73
N TRP A 168 9.89 -14.00 4.73
CA TRP A 168 10.78 -14.37 3.65
C TRP A 168 11.48 -13.15 3.03
N GLY A 169 12.57 -13.40 2.33
CA GLY A 169 13.37 -12.42 1.58
C GLY A 169 14.87 -12.51 1.89
N PRO A 170 15.69 -11.79 1.15
CA PRO A 170 15.36 -11.05 -0.05
C PRO A 170 15.02 -11.95 -1.23
N THR A 171 14.09 -11.52 -2.07
CA THR A 171 13.83 -12.13 -3.36
C THR A 171 14.33 -11.18 -4.45
N GLN A 172 15.35 -11.57 -5.18
CA GLN A 172 15.92 -10.77 -6.25
C GLN A 172 15.05 -10.86 -7.51
N LEU A 173 14.64 -9.70 -8.06
CA LEU A 173 13.72 -9.65 -9.18
C LEU A 173 14.37 -9.84 -10.53
N SER A 174 15.59 -9.37 -10.72
CA SER A 174 16.30 -9.43 -11.99
C SER A 174 17.79 -9.41 -11.81
N ASN A 175 18.50 -10.12 -12.71
CA ASN A 175 19.94 -10.07 -12.85
C ASN A 175 20.37 -9.33 -14.12
N SER A 176 19.45 -8.72 -14.87
CA SER A 176 19.78 -7.99 -16.08
C SER A 176 20.49 -6.67 -15.74
N GLY A 177 21.44 -6.27 -16.57
CA GLY A 177 22.13 -4.99 -16.41
C GLY A 177 21.20 -3.77 -16.52
N PHE A 178 19.99 -3.96 -17.03
CA PHE A 178 18.95 -2.96 -17.18
C PHE A 178 17.93 -2.95 -16.03
N SER A 179 18.04 -3.85 -15.08
CA SER A 179 17.18 -3.88 -13.90
C SER A 179 17.22 -2.57 -13.10
N TYR A 180 18.33 -1.83 -13.19
CA TYR A 180 18.49 -0.51 -12.61
C TYR A 180 17.43 0.51 -13.08
N PHE A 181 16.94 0.40 -14.29
CA PHE A 181 15.92 1.29 -14.84
C PHE A 181 14.49 0.93 -14.43
N HIS A 182 14.31 0.00 -13.54
CA HIS A 182 13.02 -0.32 -12.94
C HIS A 182 12.46 0.84 -12.08
N ASN A 183 12.33 2.00 -12.68
CA ASN A 183 11.88 3.19 -11.98
C ASN A 183 10.40 3.09 -11.55
N SER A 184 9.66 2.22 -12.20
CA SER A 184 8.23 2.04 -12.01
C SER A 184 7.91 0.59 -11.74
N MET A 185 8.69 -0.05 -10.87
CA MET A 185 8.40 -1.42 -10.50
C MET A 185 7.07 -1.48 -9.75
N TYR A 186 6.02 -1.69 -10.48
CA TYR A 186 4.74 -2.00 -9.89
C TYR A 186 4.75 -3.45 -9.43
N THR A 187 4.49 -3.63 -8.16
CA THR A 187 4.26 -4.96 -7.60
C THR A 187 2.77 -5.11 -7.46
N TYR A 188 2.19 -5.95 -8.28
CA TYR A 188 0.77 -6.25 -8.23
C TYR A 188 0.56 -7.54 -7.46
N TYR A 189 -0.50 -7.55 -6.67
CA TYR A 189 -0.95 -8.74 -5.98
C TYR A 189 -2.27 -9.20 -6.60
N ALA A 190 -2.33 -10.48 -6.96
CA ALA A 190 -3.55 -11.15 -7.36
C ALA A 190 -3.41 -12.67 -7.20
N TYR A 191 -4.49 -13.33 -6.83
CA TYR A 191 -4.57 -14.79 -6.74
C TYR A 191 -3.45 -15.44 -5.92
N GLY A 192 -3.03 -14.81 -4.83
CA GLY A 192 -1.98 -15.32 -3.95
C GLY A 192 -0.55 -15.16 -4.51
N ASN A 193 -0.37 -14.41 -5.59
CA ASN A 193 0.92 -14.19 -6.23
C ASN A 193 1.27 -12.71 -6.28
N LEU A 194 2.58 -12.46 -6.30
CA LEU A 194 3.16 -11.16 -6.61
C LEU A 194 3.60 -11.15 -8.06
N TYR A 195 3.15 -10.17 -8.81
CA TYR A 195 3.55 -9.95 -10.19
C TYR A 195 4.45 -8.73 -10.29
N THR A 196 5.56 -8.89 -10.98
CA THR A 196 6.47 -7.79 -11.28
C THR A 196 6.70 -7.74 -12.78
N ALA A 197 6.78 -6.54 -13.32
CA ALA A 197 7.14 -6.30 -14.69
C ALA A 197 8.07 -5.09 -14.74
N GLY A 198 9.01 -5.08 -15.64
CA GLY A 198 9.96 -4.01 -15.72
C GLY A 198 10.59 -3.85 -17.09
N MET A 199 11.59 -2.98 -17.14
CA MET A 199 12.28 -2.63 -18.37
C MET A 199 13.12 -3.78 -18.97
N ASP A 200 13.34 -4.82 -18.20
CA ASP A 200 13.99 -6.04 -18.69
C ASP A 200 13.09 -6.88 -19.62
N GLY A 201 11.86 -6.42 -19.87
CA GLY A 201 10.92 -7.12 -20.75
C GLY A 201 10.44 -8.46 -20.21
N VAL A 202 10.62 -8.72 -18.91
CA VAL A 202 10.23 -9.99 -18.30
C VAL A 202 9.16 -9.74 -17.23
N VAL A 203 8.04 -10.44 -17.36
CA VAL A 203 7.02 -10.54 -16.33
C VAL A 203 7.33 -11.74 -15.44
N ARG A 204 7.26 -11.55 -14.13
CA ARG A 204 7.53 -12.60 -13.16
C ARG A 204 6.38 -12.75 -12.19
N ALA A 205 6.08 -13.97 -11.81
CA ALA A 205 5.17 -14.27 -10.71
C ALA A 205 5.92 -14.96 -9.58
N PHE A 206 5.75 -14.44 -8.38
CA PHE A 206 6.31 -14.99 -7.15
C PHE A 206 5.17 -15.40 -6.22
N SER A 207 5.39 -16.47 -5.47
CA SER A 207 4.50 -16.82 -4.37
C SER A 207 4.56 -15.74 -3.30
N ILE A 208 3.41 -15.17 -2.92
CA ILE A 208 3.38 -14.16 -1.86
C ILE A 208 3.70 -14.74 -0.49
N THR A 209 3.46 -16.04 -0.30
CA THR A 209 3.61 -16.70 1.00
C THR A 209 5.05 -17.02 1.36
N ASN A 210 5.93 -17.24 0.36
CA ASN A 210 7.33 -17.64 0.59
C ASN A 210 8.35 -16.95 -0.32
N GLY A 211 7.92 -16.05 -1.22
CA GLY A 211 8.81 -15.31 -2.10
C GLY A 211 9.45 -16.11 -3.25
N SER A 212 9.10 -17.38 -3.44
CA SER A 212 9.68 -18.19 -4.53
C SER A 212 9.15 -17.78 -5.89
N LEU A 213 10.03 -17.79 -6.91
CA LEU A 213 9.63 -17.60 -8.30
C LEU A 213 8.77 -18.78 -8.75
N ILE A 214 7.56 -18.50 -9.23
CA ILE A 214 6.64 -19.51 -9.77
C ILE A 214 6.86 -19.66 -11.28
N TRP A 215 6.90 -18.55 -12.00
CA TRP A 215 7.18 -18.51 -13.42
C TRP A 215 7.72 -17.15 -13.86
N SER A 216 8.33 -17.13 -15.00
CA SER A 216 8.68 -15.91 -15.73
C SER A 216 8.26 -16.02 -17.19
N TYR A 217 7.90 -14.88 -17.79
CA TYR A 217 7.54 -14.79 -19.19
C TYR A 217 8.22 -13.57 -19.81
N GLY A 218 8.80 -13.75 -20.98
CA GLY A 218 9.60 -12.77 -21.69
C GLY A 218 11.02 -13.29 -21.91
N ASN A 219 11.74 -12.67 -22.80
CA ASN A 219 13.08 -13.11 -23.23
C ASN A 219 14.22 -12.24 -22.70
N GLY A 220 13.93 -11.35 -21.76
CA GLY A 220 14.91 -10.39 -21.28
C GLY A 220 15.25 -9.29 -22.29
N GLY A 221 14.43 -9.15 -23.26
CA GLY A 221 14.24 -8.27 -24.43
C GLY A 221 15.29 -7.28 -24.83
N GLU A 222 15.84 -6.51 -23.91
CA GLU A 222 16.71 -5.38 -24.23
C GLU A 222 17.98 -5.79 -24.98
N GLY A 223 18.45 -6.99 -24.76
CA GLY A 223 19.63 -7.52 -25.50
C GLY A 223 19.30 -8.21 -26.81
N ASN A 224 18.04 -8.53 -27.07
CA ASN A 224 17.64 -9.41 -28.15
C ASN A 224 16.80 -8.74 -29.25
N SER A 225 16.34 -7.52 -28.99
CA SER A 225 15.48 -6.80 -29.91
C SER A 225 15.63 -5.30 -29.76
N THR A 226 15.65 -4.60 -30.87
CA THR A 226 15.65 -3.14 -30.93
C THR A 226 14.38 -2.53 -30.32
N TYR A 227 13.33 -3.32 -30.17
CA TYR A 227 12.03 -2.92 -29.63
C TYR A 227 11.77 -3.53 -28.24
N SER A 228 12.81 -3.91 -27.58
CA SER A 228 12.70 -4.41 -26.22
C SER A 228 12.29 -3.31 -25.24
N GLY A 229 12.05 -3.67 -24.03
CA GLY A 229 11.51 -2.85 -22.97
C GLY A 229 11.97 -1.40 -22.83
N LEU A 230 13.05 -1.00 -23.50
CA LEU A 230 13.52 0.37 -23.47
C LEU A 230 12.60 1.37 -24.17
N GLN A 231 11.87 0.95 -25.17
CA GLN A 231 10.96 1.85 -25.91
C GLN A 231 9.54 1.88 -25.33
N ASN A 232 9.11 0.76 -24.80
CA ASN A 232 7.73 0.56 -24.41
C ASN A 232 7.36 1.08 -23.02
N PRO A 233 8.23 1.02 -21.99
CA PRO A 233 7.88 1.45 -20.66
C PRO A 233 7.62 2.95 -20.51
N PHE A 234 8.10 3.75 -21.45
CA PHE A 234 7.98 5.21 -21.37
C PHE A 234 6.97 5.79 -22.36
N GLY A 235 6.37 4.98 -23.22
CA GLY A 235 5.40 5.48 -24.19
C GLY A 235 5.96 6.57 -25.12
N HIS A 236 7.27 6.66 -25.26
CA HIS A 236 7.92 7.59 -26.16
C HIS A 236 8.17 6.88 -27.50
N ASN A 237 7.29 7.12 -28.43
CA ASN A 237 7.53 6.95 -29.86
C ASN A 237 8.13 8.21 -30.43
#